data_7b6b02f3c962396d221f7be5945681c3
#
_entry.id   7b6b02f3c962396d221f7be5945681c3
#
_cell.length_a   1.000
_cell.length_b   1.000
_cell.length_c   1.000
_cell.angle_alpha   90.00
_cell.angle_beta   90.00
_cell.angle_gamma   90.00
#
_symmetry.space_group_name_H-M   'P 1'
#
loop_
_entity.id
_entity.type
_entity.pdbx_description
1 polymer ?
#
loop_
_entity_poly.entity_id
_entity_poly.type
_entity_poly.pdbx_seq_one_letter_code
_entity_poly.pdbx_strand_id
1 'polypeptide(L)'
;MKVVAINGSPRKGGNVSQCLDVMAAEFAKEGIEFEVLQPGPRVHPCMACYHCLNEGDVHCIQKDDMVNEIIDKCIEADGIILTSPVYHGGIAGGMKCVLDRIFLAA
;
A
#
# COMPACT_ATOMS: atom_id res chain seq x y z
N MET A 1 18.14 5.40 4.73
CA MET A 1 16.77 5.16 5.20
C MET A 1 15.82 5.21 4.02
N LYS A 2 14.91 4.27 3.96
CA LYS A 2 13.92 4.17 2.88
C LYS A 2 12.51 4.20 3.45
N VAL A 3 11.66 5.05 2.87
CA VAL A 3 10.24 5.15 3.23
C VAL A 3 9.41 4.76 2.00
N VAL A 4 8.42 3.91 2.23
CA VAL A 4 7.46 3.48 1.20
C VAL A 4 6.09 4.02 1.57
N ALA A 5 5.42 4.67 0.62
CA ALA A 5 4.07 5.16 0.80
C ALA A 5 3.11 4.38 -0.09
N ILE A 6 1.97 4.02 0.45
CA ILE A 6 0.89 3.41 -0.33
C ILE A 6 -0.14 4.49 -0.60
N ASN A 7 -0.33 4.81 -1.88
CA ASN A 7 -1.38 5.74 -2.30
C ASN A 7 -2.67 4.96 -2.49
N GLY A 8 -3.58 5.09 -1.52
CA GLY A 8 -4.84 4.36 -1.52
C GLY A 8 -5.94 4.98 -2.38
N SER A 9 -5.63 6.05 -3.13
CA SER A 9 -6.60 6.66 -4.03
C SER A 9 -6.68 5.88 -5.34
N PRO A 10 -7.89 5.67 -5.89
CA PRO A 10 -8.02 5.12 -7.24
C PRO A 10 -7.73 6.13 -8.34
N ARG A 11 -7.65 7.41 -8.00
CA ARG A 11 -7.43 8.50 -8.97
C ARG A 11 -5.96 8.81 -9.11
N LYS A 12 -5.50 9.00 -10.34
CA LYS A 12 -4.15 9.51 -10.61
C LYS A 12 -4.16 11.03 -10.46
N GLY A 13 -3.12 11.57 -9.80
CA GLY A 13 -2.96 13.01 -9.67
C GLY A 13 -4.00 13.72 -8.81
N GLY A 14 -4.69 12.99 -7.93
CA GLY A 14 -5.66 13.58 -7.01
C GLY A 14 -5.03 14.22 -5.79
N ASN A 15 -5.85 14.52 -4.78
CA ASN A 15 -5.39 15.21 -3.56
C ASN A 15 -4.34 14.38 -2.80
N VAL A 16 -4.53 13.06 -2.70
CA VAL A 16 -3.56 12.19 -2.03
C VAL A 16 -2.22 12.24 -2.75
N SER A 17 -2.22 12.18 -4.09
CA SER A 17 -0.99 12.30 -4.87
C SER A 17 -0.27 13.61 -4.62
N GLN A 18 -0.99 14.70 -4.53
CA GLN A 18 -0.42 16.02 -4.24
C GLN A 18 0.22 16.08 -2.85
N CYS A 19 -0.43 15.49 -1.85
CA CYS A 19 0.14 15.38 -0.50
C CYS A 19 1.44 14.56 -0.52
N LEU A 20 1.45 13.45 -1.23
CA LEU A 20 2.64 12.62 -1.35
C LEU A 20 3.77 13.31 -2.10
N ASP A 21 3.45 14.14 -3.09
CA ASP A 21 4.46 14.95 -3.80
C ASP A 21 5.15 15.93 -2.84
N VAL A 22 4.39 16.56 -1.95
CA VAL A 22 4.95 17.45 -0.92
C VAL A 22 5.86 16.67 0.02
N MET A 23 5.43 15.50 0.46
CA MET A 23 6.26 14.63 1.31
C MET A 23 7.54 14.20 0.60
N ALA A 24 7.45 13.85 -0.68
CA ALA A 24 8.61 13.46 -1.48
C ALA A 24 9.68 14.56 -1.52
N ALA A 25 9.25 15.81 -1.70
CA ALA A 25 10.17 16.95 -1.70
C ALA A 25 10.88 17.11 -0.35
N GLU A 26 10.16 16.94 0.75
CA GLU A 26 10.74 17.05 2.09
C GLU A 26 11.71 15.90 2.40
N PHE A 27 11.36 14.68 2.03
CA PHE A 27 12.25 13.53 2.21
C PHE A 27 13.52 13.67 1.37
N ALA A 28 13.42 14.22 0.17
CA ALA A 28 14.59 14.44 -0.69
C ALA A 28 15.57 15.41 -0.03
N LYS A 29 15.09 16.45 0.64
CA LYS A 29 15.94 17.40 1.38
C LYS A 29 16.75 16.73 2.49
N GLU A 30 16.21 15.68 3.08
CA GLU A 30 16.85 14.96 4.19
C GLU A 30 17.64 13.74 3.71
N GLY A 31 17.74 13.53 2.40
CA GLY A 31 18.44 12.38 1.83
C GLY A 31 17.76 11.05 2.09
N ILE A 32 16.45 11.06 2.34
CA ILE A 32 15.66 9.85 2.57
C ILE A 32 15.07 9.39 1.25
N GLU A 33 15.29 8.12 0.92
CA GLU A 33 14.72 7.50 -0.27
C GLU A 33 13.22 7.31 -0.06
N PHE A 34 12.41 7.73 -1.03
CA PHE A 34 10.95 7.69 -0.92
C PHE A 34 10.34 7.10 -2.18
N GLU A 35 9.54 6.07 -2.00
CA GLU A 35 8.86 5.39 -3.11
C GLU A 35 7.36 5.36 -2.84
N VAL A 36 6.56 5.69 -3.88
CA VAL A 36 5.09 5.66 -3.80
C VAL A 36 4.58 4.51 -4.64
N LEU A 37 3.73 3.68 -4.04
CA LEU A 37 3.05 2.58 -4.72
C LEU A 37 1.55 2.91 -4.76
N GLN A 38 0.96 2.87 -5.94
CA GLN A 38 -0.46 3.13 -6.12
C GLN A 38 -1.12 1.91 -6.76
N PRO A 39 -1.78 1.05 -5.95
CA PRO A 39 -2.38 -0.17 -6.48
C PRO A 39 -3.58 0.07 -7.40
N GLY A 40 -4.19 1.26 -7.32
CA GLY A 40 -5.32 1.60 -8.16
C GLY A 40 -6.61 0.90 -7.74
N PRO A 41 -7.66 0.95 -8.60
CA PRO A 41 -8.97 0.40 -8.24
C PRO A 41 -9.08 -1.12 -8.38
N ARG A 42 -8.11 -1.79 -9.01
CA ARG A 42 -8.18 -3.21 -9.32
C ARG A 42 -7.48 -4.07 -8.29
N VAL A 43 -7.85 -3.92 -7.03
CA VAL A 43 -7.31 -4.72 -5.94
C VAL A 43 -8.39 -5.68 -5.48
N HIS A 44 -8.07 -6.98 -5.45
CA HIS A 44 -8.99 -7.98 -4.97
C HIS A 44 -9.08 -7.97 -3.44
N PRO A 45 -10.27 -8.16 -2.86
CA PRO A 45 -10.38 -8.29 -1.41
C PRO A 45 -9.77 -9.61 -0.92
N CYS A 46 -9.48 -9.65 0.37
CA CYS A 46 -9.11 -10.91 1.02
C CYS A 46 -10.29 -11.88 0.94
N MET A 47 -10.05 -13.09 0.45
CA MET A 47 -11.11 -14.10 0.33
C MET A 47 -11.12 -15.09 1.49
N ALA A 48 -10.37 -14.80 2.55
CA ALA A 48 -10.32 -15.60 3.76
C ALA A 48 -9.98 -17.09 3.51
N CYS A 49 -9.07 -17.34 2.60
CA CYS A 49 -8.63 -18.71 2.32
C CYS A 49 -7.59 -19.22 3.31
N TYR A 50 -6.99 -18.32 4.10
CA TYR A 50 -5.96 -18.62 5.10
C TYR A 50 -4.71 -19.33 4.56
N HIS A 51 -4.48 -19.28 3.26
CA HIS A 51 -3.27 -19.86 2.66
C HIS A 51 -2.00 -19.28 3.29
N CYS A 52 -1.94 -17.95 3.43
CA CYS A 52 -0.76 -17.29 3.99
C CYS A 52 -0.47 -17.71 5.44
N LEU A 53 -1.50 -17.92 6.26
CA LEU A 53 -1.33 -18.37 7.63
C LEU A 53 -0.98 -19.85 7.70
N ASN A 54 -1.66 -20.68 6.93
CA ASN A 54 -1.46 -22.14 6.99
C ASN A 54 -0.11 -22.56 6.42
N GLU A 55 0.34 -21.89 5.34
CA GLU A 55 1.61 -22.22 4.70
C GLU A 55 2.79 -21.40 5.24
N GLY A 56 2.53 -20.44 6.12
CA GLY A 56 3.56 -19.53 6.60
C GLY A 56 4.12 -18.66 5.50
N ASP A 57 3.34 -18.40 4.45
CA ASP A 57 3.73 -17.58 3.31
C ASP A 57 3.54 -16.11 3.66
N VAL A 58 4.56 -15.28 3.41
CA VAL A 58 4.45 -13.83 3.60
C VAL A 58 3.73 -13.15 2.44
N HIS A 59 3.34 -13.91 1.42
CA HIS A 59 2.61 -13.40 0.26
C HIS A 59 1.19 -13.94 0.22
N CYS A 60 0.32 -13.23 -0.47
CA CYS A 60 -1.04 -13.67 -0.75
C CYS A 60 -1.03 -14.64 -1.93
N ILE A 61 -1.94 -15.62 -1.91
CA ILE A 61 -2.10 -16.55 -3.03
C ILE A 61 -2.63 -15.85 -4.29
N GLN A 62 -3.34 -14.75 -4.12
CA GLN A 62 -3.81 -13.92 -5.23
C GLN A 62 -2.66 -13.07 -5.76
N LYS A 63 -2.25 -13.31 -7.01
CA LYS A 63 -1.02 -12.72 -7.56
C LYS A 63 -1.26 -11.79 -8.76
N ASP A 64 -2.52 -11.49 -9.07
CA ASP A 64 -2.87 -10.70 -10.25
C ASP A 64 -3.09 -9.23 -9.98
N ASP A 65 -2.61 -8.75 -8.85
CA ASP A 65 -2.61 -7.33 -8.51
C ASP A 65 -1.29 -6.95 -7.80
N MET A 66 -1.19 -5.70 -7.31
CA MET A 66 0.05 -5.16 -6.77
C MET A 66 0.34 -5.57 -5.32
N VAL A 67 -0.56 -6.28 -4.64
CA VAL A 67 -0.44 -6.49 -3.19
C VAL A 67 0.86 -7.18 -2.79
N ASN A 68 1.25 -8.24 -3.50
CA ASN A 68 2.50 -8.95 -3.14
C ASN A 68 3.74 -8.08 -3.37
N GLU A 69 3.74 -7.24 -4.41
CA GLU A 69 4.81 -6.25 -4.60
C GLU A 69 4.86 -5.26 -3.44
N ILE A 70 3.69 -4.80 -2.98
CA ILE A 70 3.61 -3.89 -1.83
C ILE A 70 4.18 -4.57 -0.58
N ILE A 71 3.85 -5.83 -0.35
CA ILE A 71 4.40 -6.59 0.79
C ILE A 71 5.93 -6.58 0.75
N ASP A 72 6.51 -6.92 -0.38
CA ASP A 72 7.98 -6.97 -0.53
C ASP A 72 8.61 -5.60 -0.26
N LYS A 73 8.02 -4.55 -0.80
CA LYS A 73 8.52 -3.19 -0.59
C LYS A 73 8.40 -2.75 0.87
N CYS A 74 7.31 -3.11 1.52
CA CYS A 74 7.12 -2.77 2.93
C CYS A 74 8.11 -3.51 3.84
N ILE A 75 8.41 -4.76 3.54
CA ILE A 75 9.40 -5.53 4.31
C ILE A 75 10.78 -4.88 4.24
N GLU A 76 11.16 -4.37 3.08
CA GLU A 76 12.46 -3.74 2.87
C GLU A 76 12.53 -2.31 3.43
N ALA A 77 11.40 -1.67 3.70
CA ALA A 77 11.35 -0.27 4.10
C ALA A 77 11.65 -0.07 5.58
N ASP A 78 12.22 1.08 5.91
CA ASP A 78 12.40 1.53 7.30
C ASP A 78 11.14 2.20 7.84
N GLY A 79 10.34 2.80 6.96
CA GLY A 79 9.09 3.44 7.33
C GLY A 79 8.02 3.23 6.27
N ILE A 80 6.77 3.18 6.72
CA ILE A 80 5.62 2.96 5.84
C ILE A 80 4.60 4.07 6.08
N ILE A 81 4.12 4.67 5.00
CA ILE A 81 3.07 5.68 5.05
C ILE A 81 1.84 5.12 4.34
N LEU A 82 0.72 5.09 5.04
CA LEU A 82 -0.55 4.64 4.49
C LEU A 82 -1.43 5.85 4.23
N THR A 83 -1.96 5.97 3.03
CA THR A 83 -2.82 7.09 2.65
C THR A 83 -4.10 6.61 2.00
N SER A 84 -5.15 7.40 2.14
CA SER A 84 -6.44 7.10 1.52
C SER A 84 -7.29 8.35 1.42
N PRO A 85 -8.09 8.50 0.35
CA PRO A 85 -9.17 9.47 0.39
C PRO A 85 -10.24 8.99 1.39
N VAL A 86 -11.07 9.91 1.82
CA VAL A 86 -12.21 9.58 2.69
C VAL A 86 -13.43 9.36 1.81
N TYR A 87 -13.92 8.14 1.78
CA TYR A 87 -15.15 7.77 1.07
C TYR A 87 -16.21 7.36 2.09
N HIS A 88 -17.28 8.12 2.16
CA HIS A 88 -18.40 7.89 3.08
C HIS A 88 -17.94 7.64 4.53
N GLY A 89 -17.07 8.51 5.02
CA GLY A 89 -16.60 8.47 6.41
C GLY A 89 -15.53 7.43 6.72
N GLY A 90 -14.98 6.75 5.72
CA GLY A 90 -13.99 5.71 5.93
C GLY A 90 -12.89 5.74 4.89
N ILE A 91 -12.00 4.76 4.96
CA ILE A 91 -10.95 4.61 3.94
C ILE A 91 -11.57 4.08 2.64
N ALA A 92 -10.92 4.39 1.53
CA ALA A 92 -11.36 3.88 0.22
C ALA A 92 -11.37 2.35 0.22
N GLY A 93 -12.38 1.75 -0.43
CA GLY A 93 -12.54 0.29 -0.46
C GLY A 93 -11.33 -0.44 -1.02
N GLY A 94 -10.70 0.08 -2.07
CA GLY A 94 -9.49 -0.50 -2.63
C GLY A 94 -8.33 -0.49 -1.63
N MET A 95 -8.19 0.57 -0.84
CA MET A 95 -7.16 0.64 0.19
C MET A 95 -7.43 -0.39 1.30
N LYS A 96 -8.69 -0.59 1.69
CA LYS A 96 -9.03 -1.61 2.69
C LYS A 96 -8.68 -3.02 2.17
N CYS A 97 -8.90 -3.29 0.90
CA CYS A 97 -8.48 -4.56 0.30
C CYS A 97 -6.97 -4.78 0.43
N VAL A 98 -6.18 -3.75 0.20
CA VAL A 98 -4.72 -3.80 0.37
C VAL A 98 -4.39 -4.10 1.84
N LEU A 99 -4.95 -3.33 2.76
CA LEU A 99 -4.65 -3.47 4.20
C LEU A 99 -5.01 -4.86 4.73
N ASP A 100 -6.17 -5.37 4.36
CA ASP A 100 -6.60 -6.69 4.82
C ASP A 100 -5.63 -7.80 4.38
N ARG A 101 -5.10 -7.67 3.18
CA ARG A 101 -4.20 -8.69 2.63
C ARG A 101 -2.76 -8.55 3.12
N ILE A 102 -2.23 -7.33 3.23
CA ILE A 102 -0.86 -7.16 3.70
C ILE A 102 -0.73 -7.49 5.19
N PHE A 103 -1.70 -7.11 6.00
CA PHE A 103 -1.61 -7.36 7.45
C PHE A 103 -1.90 -8.81 7.83
N LEU A 104 -2.63 -9.54 7.02
CA LEU A 104 -2.83 -10.96 7.28
C LEU A 104 -1.63 -11.79 6.83
N ALA A 105 -1.07 -11.49 5.65
CA ALA A 105 0.05 -12.26 5.10
C ALA A 105 1.39 -11.92 5.76
N ALA A 106 1.64 -10.66 5.96
CA ALA A 106 2.89 -10.19 6.53
C ALA A 106 2.74 -9.80 7.99
#